data_896bdbd1bc0ca63dd23ba2601691de3f
#
_entry.id   896bdbd1bc0ca63dd23ba2601691de3f
#
_cell.length_a   1.000
_cell.length_b   1.000
_cell.length_c   1.000
_cell.angle_alpha   90.00
_cell.angle_beta   90.00
_cell.angle_gamma   90.00
#
_symmetry.space_group_name_H-M   'P 1'
#
loop_
_entity.id
_entity.type
_entity.pdbx_description
1 polymer ?
#
loop_
_entity_poly.entity_id
_entity_poly.type
_entity_poly.pdbx_seq_one_letter_code
_entity_poly.pdbx_strand_id
1 'polypeptide(L)' 'MSKYCFNYDSGEYENIESDGFSIDQGEYVYNWDDSEYRREEDEAEEERRRNEED' A
#
# COMPACT_ATOMS: atom_id res chain seq x y z
N MET A 1 -4.48 -4.83 -7.89
CA MET A 1 -4.00 -3.63 -8.57
C MET A 1 -2.82 -3.03 -7.82
N SER A 2 -1.81 -2.58 -8.55
CA SER A 2 -0.65 -1.96 -7.94
C SER A 2 -0.88 -0.46 -7.71
N LYS A 3 -0.11 0.10 -6.78
CA LYS A 3 -0.10 1.53 -6.53
C LYS A 3 1.32 2.06 -6.67
N TYR A 4 1.41 3.32 -7.00
CA TYR A 4 2.70 3.99 -7.18
C TYR A 4 3.22 4.41 -5.81
N CYS A 5 4.15 3.63 -5.26
CA CYS A 5 4.67 3.81 -3.90
C CYS A 5 6.16 4.07 -3.92
N PHE A 6 6.63 4.79 -2.91
CA PHE A 6 8.06 5.10 -2.81
C PHE A 6 8.82 3.90 -2.25
N ASN A 7 9.88 3.51 -2.95
CA ASN A 7 10.77 2.44 -2.49
C ASN A 7 12.00 3.06 -1.85
N TYR A 8 12.14 2.88 -0.54
CA TYR A 8 13.27 3.47 0.20
C TYR A 8 14.61 2.85 -0.16
N ASP A 9 14.60 1.60 -0.62
CA ASP A 9 15.83 0.93 -1.02
C ASP A 9 16.39 1.46 -2.34
N SER A 10 15.51 1.77 -3.29
CA SER A 10 15.93 2.33 -4.58
C SER A 10 15.95 3.86 -4.59
N GLY A 11 15.21 4.47 -3.67
CA GLY A 11 15.05 5.92 -3.62
C GLY A 11 14.17 6.47 -4.72
N GLU A 12 13.32 5.66 -5.31
CA GLU A 12 12.44 6.05 -6.40
C GLU A 12 11.02 5.53 -6.18
N TYR A 13 10.06 6.15 -6.86
CA TYR A 13 8.68 5.65 -6.89
C TYR A 13 8.57 4.50 -7.88
N GLU A 14 7.85 3.48 -7.47
CA GLU A 14 7.66 2.27 -8.29
C GLU A 14 6.22 1.77 -8.13
N ASN A 15 5.76 1.03 -9.13
CA ASN A 15 4.46 0.36 -9.03
C ASN A 15 4.63 -0.88 -8.16
N ILE A 16 4.10 -0.83 -6.93
CA ILE A 16 4.23 -1.91 -5.95
C ILE A 16 2.86 -2.44 -5.58
N GLU A 17 2.71 -3.75 -5.58
CA GLU A 17 1.47 -4.39 -5.17
C GLU A 17 1.36 -4.46 -3.65
N SER A 18 0.16 -4.76 -3.16
CA SER A 18 -0.11 -4.79 -1.71
C SER A 18 0.74 -5.81 -0.95
N ASP A 19 1.22 -6.83 -1.63
CA ASP A 19 2.10 -7.85 -1.03
C ASP A 19 3.58 -7.45 -1.06
N GLY A 20 3.91 -6.31 -1.67
CA GLY A 20 5.27 -5.81 -1.75
C GLY A 20 6.00 -6.16 -3.03
N PHE A 21 5.29 -6.70 -4.01
CA PHE A 21 5.91 -7.03 -5.29
C PHE A 21 6.02 -5.78 -6.17
N SER A 22 7.25 -5.43 -6.56
CA SER A 22 7.49 -4.31 -7.46
C SER A 22 7.38 -4.75 -8.91
N ILE A 23 6.38 -4.24 -9.61
CA ILE A 23 6.15 -4.56 -11.01
C ILE A 23 7.28 -3.99 -11.88
N ASP A 24 7.76 -2.80 -11.52
CA ASP A 24 8.83 -2.14 -12.28
C ASP A 24 10.16 -2.89 -12.19
N GLN A 25 10.46 -3.47 -11.03
CA GLN A 25 11.70 -4.24 -10.85
C GLN A 25 11.53 -5.72 -11.17
N GLY A 26 10.29 -6.21 -11.14
CA GLY A 26 10.01 -7.63 -11.33
C GLY A 26 10.42 -8.49 -10.14
N GLU A 27 10.47 -7.91 -8.95
CA GLU A 27 10.87 -8.62 -7.73
C GLU A 27 10.19 -8.02 -6.50
N TYR A 28 10.22 -8.75 -5.40
CA TYR A 28 9.68 -8.28 -4.12
C TYR A 28 10.61 -7.26 -3.49
N VAL A 29 10.02 -6.21 -2.91
CA VAL A 29 10.74 -5.19 -2.16
C VAL A 29 10.27 -5.22 -0.72
N TYR A 30 11.12 -4.79 0.20
CA TYR A 30 10.84 -4.91 1.63
C TYR A 30 10.75 -3.56 2.33
N ASN A 31 11.56 -2.60 1.92
CA ASN A 31 11.59 -1.28 2.55
C ASN A 31 10.95 -0.25 1.63
N TRP A 32 9.62 -0.17 1.69
CA TRP A 32 8.84 0.70 0.80
C TRP A 32 7.68 1.34 1.57
N ASP A 33 7.13 2.41 1.03
CA ASP A 33 6.04 3.15 1.66
C ASP A 33 4.69 2.51 1.31
N ASP A 34 4.10 1.86 2.29
CA ASP A 34 2.80 1.19 2.15
C ASP A 34 1.63 2.03 2.70
N SER A 35 1.87 3.32 2.97
CA SER A 35 0.86 4.18 3.59
C SER A 35 -0.42 4.28 2.78
N GLU A 36 -0.36 4.24 1.46
CA GLU A 36 -1.54 4.28 0.61
C GLU A 36 -2.44 3.07 0.79
N TYR A 37 -1.84 1.89 0.95
CA TYR A 37 -2.59 0.66 1.21
C TYR A 37 -3.18 0.67 2.62
N ARG A 38 -2.42 1.16 3.59
CA ARG A 38 -2.88 1.27 4.97
C ARG A 38 -4.04 2.25 5.11
N ARG A 39 -3.97 3.36 4.37
CA ARG A 39 -5.02 4.37 4.40
C ARG A 39 -6.35 3.79 3.93
N GLU A 40 -6.35 3.00 2.89
CA GLU A 40 -7.57 2.36 2.39
C GLU A 40 -8.16 1.39 3.41
N GLU A 41 -7.32 0.61 4.08
CA GLU A 41 -7.76 -0.31 5.13
C GLU A 41 -8.33 0.44 6.32
N ASP A 42 -7.68 1.52 6.74
CA ASP A 42 -8.15 2.35 7.86
C ASP A 42 -9.49 3.01 7.55
N GLU A 43 -9.67 3.52 6.35
CA GLU A 43 -10.93 4.13 5.93
C GLU A 43 -12.06 3.12 5.89
N ALA A 44 -11.81 1.93 5.39
CA ALA A 44 -12.79 0.85 5.34
C ALA A 44 -13.18 0.39 6.75
N GLU A 45 -12.22 0.32 7.64
CA GLU A 45 -12.46 -0.06 9.03
C GLU A 45 -13.26 0.99 9.77
N GLU A 46 -12.97 2.26 9.55
CA GLU A 46 -13.70 3.38 10.14
C GLU A 46 -15.16 3.41 9.67
N GLU A 47 -15.38 3.20 8.40
CA GLU A 47 -16.71 3.13 7.82
C GLU A 47 -17.52 1.97 8.41
N ARG A 48 -16.88 0.83 8.58
CA ARG A 48 -17.51 -0.36 9.16
C ARG A 48 -17.91 -0.12 10.62
N ARG A 49 -17.07 0.58 11.38
CA ARG A 49 -17.37 0.93 12.78
C ARG A 49 -18.55 1.87 12.92
N ARG A 50 -18.67 2.83 12.01
CA ARG A 50 -19.78 3.77 12.01
C ARG A 50 -21.12 3.08 11.79
N ASN A 51 -21.13 2.06 10.94
CA ASN A 51 -22.34 1.30 10.66
C ASN A 51 -22.74 0.39 11.81
N GLU A 52 -21.80 -0.05 12.61
CA GLU A 52 -22.06 -0.93 13.75
C GLU A 52 -22.55 -0.19 15.01
N GLU A 53 -22.27 1.09 15.11
CA GLU A 53 -22.67 1.88 16.28
C GLU A 53 -24.12 2.35 16.26
N ASP A 54 -24.80 2.15 15.17
CA ASP A 54 -26.23 2.43 15.05
C ASP A 54 -27.06 1.17 15.35
#